data_80c60a33658b29f9ed76ed1102d03712
#
_entry.id   80c60a33658b29f9ed76ed1102d03712
#
_cell.length_a   1.000
_cell.length_b   1.000
_cell.length_c   1.000
_cell.angle_alpha   90.00
_cell.angle_beta   90.00
_cell.angle_gamma   90.00
#
_symmetry.space_group_name_H-M   'P 1'
#
loop_
_entity.id
_entity.type
_entity.pdbx_description
1 polymer ?
#
loop_
_entity_poly.entity_id
_entity_poly.type
_entity_poly.pdbx_seq_one_letter_code
_entity_poly.pdbx_strand_id
1 'polypeptide(L)'
;ANHIYHDGAQYWLSTQPNVSNTARDRAAQTEDTAVNEAIVRMLQQNTRQKRGGFSAVHVCPEGSADVIDEASLRLVVLSPNQAHVYNDAQSPAIESAKHYLSKRGNSPRLNQNSLAFIAPDKSKLEDLCSTVRLHLAWSSITRDSEALDLSPYNQQMAKRKEEDAATSAQIRLLECYQWVIVPFQQDGTSATEWKSVRVQAGDHLAERCFLRLRRDGDVSDSMSALALRKSLDQYLWRNNDHVPIKQFQEDFARYLYLEKVTSPDVIIESLQEAISQWDEDIALAFANAEEESDYEGIVSQYCCTVISPDGLIVKYDAAQKQQSQSTPVQPGSSADPVGDNTGTPTTGLSQPSGNSPVAPKLPTRYFGEFSVPVQNPLHFSDVMKEVITHLSKNPSAKVTLSVNVDAELHDGFDEATQRIVRENSKTLGSNSSEFSDN
;
A
#
# COMPACT_ATOMS: atom_id res chain seq x y z
N ALA A 1 19.16 53.26 -11.00
CA ALA A 1 20.36 53.59 -10.21
C ALA A 1 21.10 52.30 -9.77
N ASN A 2 21.50 51.48 -10.74
CA ASN A 2 22.10 50.15 -10.45
C ASN A 2 23.57 50.19 -10.00
N HIS A 3 24.14 51.38 -9.86
CA HIS A 3 25.54 51.62 -9.47
C HIS A 3 25.71 52.35 -8.12
N ILE A 4 24.62 52.50 -7.35
CA ILE A 4 24.65 53.10 -6.02
C ILE A 4 24.64 51.98 -4.98
N TYR A 5 25.62 52.02 -4.08
CA TYR A 5 25.75 51.13 -2.93
C TYR A 5 25.48 51.91 -1.63
N HIS A 6 24.94 51.22 -0.64
CA HIS A 6 24.62 51.79 0.66
C HIS A 6 25.02 50.80 1.77
N ASP A 7 25.75 51.32 2.75
CA ASP A 7 26.13 50.60 3.95
C ASP A 7 25.71 51.42 5.17
N GLY A 8 24.45 51.24 5.58
CA GLY A 8 23.86 51.89 6.77
C GLY A 8 24.03 53.37 6.93
N ALA A 9 25.22 53.90 6.76
CA ALA A 9 25.62 55.31 6.97
C ALA A 9 26.17 56.03 5.74
N GLN A 10 26.59 55.29 4.70
CA GLN A 10 27.29 55.88 3.55
C GLN A 10 26.75 55.36 2.21
N TYR A 11 26.73 56.24 1.21
CA TYR A 11 26.44 55.93 -0.18
C TYR A 11 27.70 56.13 -1.03
N TRP A 12 27.98 55.14 -1.90
CA TRP A 12 29.07 55.31 -2.88
C TRP A 12 28.62 54.82 -4.27
N LEU A 13 29.28 55.36 -5.27
CA LEU A 13 29.11 54.94 -6.65
C LEU A 13 30.20 53.95 -7.00
N SER A 14 29.82 52.87 -7.69
CA SER A 14 30.74 51.87 -8.23
C SER A 14 30.54 51.77 -9.75
N THR A 15 31.57 51.41 -10.46
CA THR A 15 31.49 51.04 -11.88
C THR A 15 30.76 49.70 -12.08
N GLN A 16 30.70 48.87 -11.03
CA GLN A 16 29.98 47.63 -11.07
C GLN A 16 28.48 47.81 -10.72
N PRO A 17 27.57 47.07 -11.34
CA PRO A 17 26.16 47.14 -11.02
C PRO A 17 25.89 46.68 -9.60
N ASN A 18 24.92 47.29 -8.91
CA ASN A 18 24.39 46.79 -7.65
C ASN A 18 23.60 45.50 -7.89
N VAL A 19 24.26 44.38 -7.61
CA VAL A 19 23.72 43.05 -7.90
C VAL A 19 22.35 42.80 -7.26
N SER A 20 22.10 43.38 -6.07
CA SER A 20 20.79 43.26 -5.39
C SER A 20 19.67 44.01 -6.11
N ASN A 21 19.97 45.19 -6.69
CA ASN A 21 18.99 45.90 -7.51
C ASN A 21 18.75 45.17 -8.84
N THR A 22 19.82 44.67 -9.47
CA THR A 22 19.72 43.85 -10.68
C THR A 22 18.83 42.60 -10.43
N ALA A 23 18.97 41.97 -9.27
CA ALA A 23 18.13 40.81 -8.91
C ALA A 23 16.63 41.17 -8.78
N ARG A 24 16.33 42.32 -8.17
CA ARG A 24 14.95 42.82 -8.07
C ARG A 24 14.36 43.16 -9.44
N ASP A 25 15.12 43.80 -10.28
CA ASP A 25 14.70 44.20 -11.64
C ASP A 25 14.43 42.92 -12.48
N ARG A 26 15.32 41.93 -12.43
CA ARG A 26 15.13 40.64 -13.12
C ARG A 26 13.94 39.86 -12.55
N ALA A 27 13.75 39.87 -11.23
CA ALA A 27 12.60 39.22 -10.61
C ALA A 27 11.28 39.87 -11.08
N ALA A 28 11.23 41.21 -11.16
CA ALA A 28 10.05 41.92 -11.65
C ALA A 28 9.75 41.66 -13.13
N GLN A 29 10.76 41.29 -13.93
CA GLN A 29 10.64 40.97 -15.37
C GLN A 29 10.39 39.50 -15.64
N THR A 30 10.46 38.62 -14.61
CA THR A 30 10.24 37.18 -14.77
C THR A 30 8.77 36.90 -15.06
N GLU A 31 8.50 36.27 -16.18
CA GLU A 31 7.15 35.90 -16.60
C GLU A 31 6.55 34.80 -15.71
N ASP A 32 5.25 34.83 -15.53
CA ASP A 32 4.50 33.83 -14.73
C ASP A 32 4.65 32.41 -15.27
N THR A 33 4.80 32.23 -16.57
CA THR A 33 5.07 30.94 -17.22
C THR A 33 6.37 30.31 -16.70
N ALA A 34 7.47 31.11 -16.65
CA ALA A 34 8.75 30.62 -16.12
C ALA A 34 8.68 30.28 -14.62
N VAL A 35 7.91 31.07 -13.86
CA VAL A 35 7.67 30.80 -12.43
C VAL A 35 6.92 29.47 -12.26
N ASN A 36 5.84 29.26 -13.01
CA ASN A 36 5.07 28.02 -12.95
C ASN A 36 5.91 26.79 -13.34
N GLU A 37 6.71 26.88 -14.40
CA GLU A 37 7.62 25.81 -14.80
C GLU A 37 8.67 25.51 -13.71
N ALA A 38 9.19 26.53 -13.04
CA ALA A 38 10.11 26.34 -11.92
C ALA A 38 9.43 25.63 -10.75
N ILE A 39 8.21 26.03 -10.38
CA ILE A 39 7.40 25.34 -9.35
C ILE A 39 7.17 23.89 -9.72
N VAL A 40 6.79 23.59 -10.96
CA VAL A 40 6.59 22.21 -11.44
C VAL A 40 7.87 21.38 -11.31
N ARG A 41 9.03 21.93 -11.71
CA ARG A 41 10.32 21.23 -11.54
C ARG A 41 10.64 20.96 -10.06
N MET A 42 10.39 21.91 -9.17
CA MET A 42 10.59 21.74 -7.72
C MET A 42 9.67 20.66 -7.14
N LEU A 43 8.40 20.63 -7.54
CA LEU A 43 7.44 19.60 -7.15
C LEU A 43 7.87 18.20 -7.64
N GLN A 44 8.29 18.08 -8.91
CA GLN A 44 8.80 16.83 -9.47
C GLN A 44 10.03 16.32 -8.71
N GLN A 45 10.94 17.22 -8.35
CA GLN A 45 12.14 16.88 -7.60
C GLN A 45 11.81 16.40 -6.17
N ASN A 46 10.90 17.07 -5.48
CA ASN A 46 10.48 16.72 -4.13
C ASN A 46 9.73 15.35 -4.10
N THR A 47 8.83 15.11 -5.05
CA THR A 47 8.00 13.90 -5.07
C THR A 47 8.74 12.64 -5.54
N ARG A 48 9.89 12.76 -6.23
CA ARG A 48 10.73 11.63 -6.62
C ARG A 48 11.41 10.93 -5.44
N GLN A 49 11.67 11.65 -4.37
CA GLN A 49 12.46 11.13 -3.24
C GLN A 49 11.68 10.13 -2.39
N LYS A 50 10.42 10.48 -2.04
CA LYS A 50 9.55 9.62 -1.24
C LYS A 50 8.10 9.76 -1.68
N ARG A 51 7.45 8.64 -1.95
CA ARG A 51 6.06 8.58 -2.43
C ARG A 51 5.04 8.26 -1.33
N GLY A 52 5.50 7.88 -0.12
CA GLY A 52 4.61 7.31 0.88
C GLY A 52 4.01 5.99 0.38
N GLY A 53 2.74 5.74 0.66
CA GLY A 53 2.01 4.57 0.18
C GLY A 53 1.34 4.76 -1.20
N PHE A 54 1.67 5.82 -1.94
CA PHE A 54 1.15 6.00 -3.30
C PHE A 54 1.96 5.18 -4.30
N SER A 55 1.28 4.44 -5.16
CA SER A 55 1.89 3.68 -6.26
C SER A 55 2.52 4.61 -7.31
N ALA A 56 1.88 5.74 -7.56
CA ALA A 56 2.38 6.79 -8.44
C ALA A 56 1.99 8.19 -7.98
N VAL A 57 2.80 9.18 -8.36
CA VAL A 57 2.54 10.61 -8.14
C VAL A 57 2.58 11.32 -9.48
N HIS A 58 1.46 11.92 -9.88
CA HIS A 58 1.30 12.68 -11.12
C HIS A 58 1.44 14.16 -10.78
N VAL A 59 2.53 14.80 -11.21
CA VAL A 59 2.83 16.20 -10.89
C VAL A 59 2.37 17.10 -12.01
N CYS A 60 1.39 17.95 -11.73
CA CYS A 60 0.84 18.94 -12.65
C CYS A 60 0.54 18.37 -14.03
N PRO A 61 -0.30 17.30 -14.12
CA PRO A 61 -0.62 16.70 -15.41
C PRO A 61 -1.31 17.74 -16.32
N GLU A 62 -0.97 17.73 -17.61
CA GLU A 62 -1.55 18.64 -18.60
C GLU A 62 -3.01 18.31 -18.87
N GLY A 63 -3.35 17.02 -18.79
CA GLY A 63 -4.70 16.54 -19.00
C GLY A 63 -5.03 15.28 -18.20
N SER A 64 -6.30 14.91 -18.20
CA SER A 64 -6.76 13.70 -17.48
C SER A 64 -6.20 12.39 -18.08
N ALA A 65 -5.70 12.41 -19.33
CA ALA A 65 -5.06 11.28 -19.97
C ALA A 65 -3.72 10.90 -19.32
N ASP A 66 -3.01 11.89 -18.75
CA ASP A 66 -1.69 11.70 -18.12
C ASP A 66 -1.78 11.00 -16.76
N VAL A 67 -2.98 10.95 -16.19
CA VAL A 67 -3.25 10.23 -14.94
C VAL A 67 -3.76 8.84 -15.28
N ILE A 68 -2.88 7.84 -15.14
CA ILE A 68 -3.18 6.44 -15.47
C ILE A 68 -4.36 5.93 -14.62
N ASP A 69 -5.24 5.11 -15.21
CA ASP A 69 -6.41 4.52 -14.57
C ASP A 69 -6.10 3.08 -14.14
N GLU A 70 -5.66 2.92 -12.90
CA GLU A 70 -5.31 1.64 -12.27
C GLU A 70 -5.89 1.56 -10.86
N ALA A 71 -6.00 0.35 -10.35
CA ALA A 71 -6.62 0.07 -9.06
C ALA A 71 -5.79 0.51 -7.84
N SER A 72 -4.48 0.78 -8.00
CA SER A 72 -3.62 1.20 -6.90
C SER A 72 -3.69 2.70 -6.65
N LEU A 73 -3.57 3.11 -5.39
CA LEU A 73 -3.69 4.50 -4.94
C LEU A 73 -2.67 5.44 -5.60
N ARG A 74 -3.13 6.57 -6.12
CA ARG A 74 -2.36 7.59 -6.84
C ARG A 74 -2.58 8.98 -6.28
N LEU A 75 -1.52 9.76 -6.23
CA LEU A 75 -1.58 11.17 -5.86
C LEU A 75 -1.49 12.03 -7.12
N VAL A 76 -2.41 12.97 -7.28
CA VAL A 76 -2.36 14.01 -8.31
C VAL A 76 -2.00 15.33 -7.64
N VAL A 77 -0.84 15.87 -7.99
CA VAL A 77 -0.39 17.19 -7.55
C VAL A 77 -0.93 18.21 -8.54
N LEU A 78 -1.84 19.06 -8.10
CA LEU A 78 -2.49 20.06 -8.93
C LEU A 78 -1.51 21.22 -9.25
N SER A 79 -1.70 21.85 -10.41
CA SER A 79 -0.85 22.95 -10.83
C SER A 79 -1.07 24.21 -9.99
N PRO A 80 -0.13 25.19 -9.99
CA PRO A 80 -0.30 26.45 -9.28
C PRO A 80 -1.60 27.18 -9.61
N ASN A 81 -2.06 27.07 -10.86
CA ASN A 81 -3.30 27.72 -11.33
C ASN A 81 -4.58 27.04 -10.77
N GLN A 82 -4.46 25.84 -10.19
CA GLN A 82 -5.55 25.05 -9.63
C GLN A 82 -5.54 25.13 -8.10
N ALA A 83 -5.46 26.35 -7.57
CA ALA A 83 -5.35 26.57 -6.13
C ALA A 83 -6.68 26.27 -5.40
N HIS A 84 -6.56 25.78 -4.16
CA HIS A 84 -7.69 25.57 -3.26
C HIS A 84 -7.96 26.81 -2.43
N VAL A 85 -9.26 27.11 -2.25
CA VAL A 85 -9.75 28.14 -1.33
C VAL A 85 -10.50 27.43 -0.20
N TYR A 86 -10.15 27.76 1.04
CA TYR A 86 -10.77 27.15 2.20
C TYR A 86 -12.31 27.35 2.20
N ASN A 87 -13.05 26.29 2.46
CA ASN A 87 -14.52 26.24 2.46
C ASN A 87 -15.20 26.63 1.12
N ASP A 88 -14.47 26.62 0.02
CA ASP A 88 -15.04 26.82 -1.31
C ASP A 88 -15.15 25.48 -2.08
N ALA A 89 -16.36 24.97 -2.18
CA ALA A 89 -16.68 23.74 -2.91
C ALA A 89 -16.55 23.88 -4.45
N GLN A 90 -16.38 25.10 -4.95
CA GLN A 90 -16.18 25.43 -6.36
C GLN A 90 -14.79 26.00 -6.64
N SER A 91 -13.84 25.83 -5.70
CA SER A 91 -12.46 26.26 -5.91
C SER A 91 -11.86 25.58 -7.15
N PRO A 92 -10.93 26.25 -7.86
CA PRO A 92 -10.27 25.68 -9.04
C PRO A 92 -9.68 24.27 -8.79
N ALA A 93 -9.23 24.01 -7.59
CA ALA A 93 -8.72 22.70 -7.18
C ALA A 93 -9.82 21.63 -7.21
N ILE A 94 -11.00 21.92 -6.64
CA ILE A 94 -12.12 20.97 -6.61
C ILE A 94 -12.65 20.72 -8.02
N GLU A 95 -12.79 21.76 -8.84
CA GLU A 95 -13.25 21.60 -10.24
C GLU A 95 -12.26 20.77 -11.07
N SER A 96 -10.96 20.98 -10.88
CA SER A 96 -9.95 20.16 -11.53
C SER A 96 -9.99 18.70 -11.03
N ALA A 97 -10.14 18.50 -9.72
CA ALA A 97 -10.24 17.15 -9.14
C ALA A 97 -11.48 16.41 -9.68
N LYS A 98 -12.63 17.07 -9.82
CA LYS A 98 -13.84 16.51 -10.47
C LYS A 98 -13.56 16.07 -11.90
N HIS A 99 -12.82 16.90 -12.67
CA HIS A 99 -12.45 16.56 -14.04
C HIS A 99 -11.58 15.30 -14.10
N TYR A 100 -10.54 15.22 -13.27
CA TYR A 100 -9.66 14.04 -13.20
C TYR A 100 -10.39 12.79 -12.70
N LEU A 101 -11.34 12.94 -11.79
CA LEU A 101 -12.15 11.84 -11.25
C LEU A 101 -13.10 11.27 -12.28
N SER A 102 -13.72 12.13 -13.10
CA SER A 102 -14.76 11.70 -14.04
C SER A 102 -14.20 11.07 -15.32
N LYS A 103 -13.02 11.48 -15.77
CA LYS A 103 -12.49 11.13 -17.09
C LYS A 103 -11.01 10.79 -17.08
N ARG A 104 -10.61 9.91 -18.02
CA ARG A 104 -9.25 9.73 -18.50
C ARG A 104 -9.24 10.00 -20.00
N GLY A 105 -8.74 11.17 -20.38
CA GLY A 105 -8.85 11.63 -21.77
C GLY A 105 -10.33 11.74 -22.20
N ASN A 106 -10.71 11.00 -23.22
CA ASN A 106 -12.09 10.96 -23.73
C ASN A 106 -12.96 9.87 -23.11
N SER A 107 -12.40 8.97 -22.30
CA SER A 107 -13.12 7.85 -21.69
C SER A 107 -13.48 8.16 -20.24
N PRO A 108 -14.60 7.62 -19.71
CA PRO A 108 -14.88 7.67 -18.29
C PRO A 108 -13.77 6.97 -17.50
N ARG A 109 -13.42 7.49 -16.32
CA ARG A 109 -12.51 6.83 -15.40
C ARG A 109 -13.23 5.71 -14.67
N LEU A 110 -12.60 4.53 -14.61
CA LEU A 110 -13.14 3.37 -13.91
C LEU A 110 -12.74 3.37 -12.43
N ASN A 111 -11.44 3.53 -12.13
CA ASN A 111 -10.91 3.43 -10.78
C ASN A 111 -10.94 4.80 -10.07
N GLN A 112 -12.14 5.28 -9.77
CA GLN A 112 -12.35 6.59 -9.15
C GLN A 112 -11.86 6.64 -7.70
N ASN A 113 -11.99 5.52 -6.99
CA ASN A 113 -11.59 5.43 -5.58
C ASN A 113 -10.08 5.30 -5.37
N SER A 114 -9.28 5.19 -6.45
CA SER A 114 -7.82 5.14 -6.39
C SER A 114 -7.13 6.51 -6.42
N LEU A 115 -7.88 7.63 -6.44
CA LEU A 115 -7.30 8.96 -6.54
C LEU A 115 -7.36 9.74 -5.23
N ALA A 116 -6.27 10.45 -4.97
CA ALA A 116 -6.17 11.54 -4.00
C ALA A 116 -5.48 12.73 -4.67
N PHE A 117 -5.76 13.95 -4.22
CA PHE A 117 -5.24 15.18 -4.81
C PHE A 117 -4.54 16.02 -3.76
N ILE A 118 -3.53 16.79 -4.18
CA ILE A 118 -2.96 17.86 -3.36
C ILE A 118 -2.93 19.16 -4.14
N ALA A 119 -3.37 20.24 -3.50
CA ALA A 119 -3.52 21.55 -4.09
C ALA A 119 -2.73 22.62 -3.31
N PRO A 120 -2.24 23.67 -4.01
CA PRO A 120 -1.70 24.85 -3.36
C PRO A 120 -2.80 25.66 -2.68
N ASP A 121 -2.46 26.29 -1.56
CA ASP A 121 -3.33 27.24 -0.87
C ASP A 121 -3.31 28.58 -1.60
N LYS A 122 -4.48 29.07 -2.01
CA LYS A 122 -4.60 30.35 -2.72
C LYS A 122 -3.99 31.52 -1.96
N SER A 123 -4.10 31.52 -0.62
CA SER A 123 -3.60 32.59 0.22
C SER A 123 -2.06 32.67 0.29
N LYS A 124 -1.36 31.54 0.01
CA LYS A 124 0.10 31.43 0.08
C LYS A 124 0.79 31.42 -1.29
N LEU A 125 -0.02 31.37 -2.36
CA LEU A 125 0.50 31.21 -3.71
C LEU A 125 1.35 32.40 -4.16
N GLU A 126 0.94 33.63 -3.83
CA GLU A 126 1.68 34.83 -4.21
C GLU A 126 3.05 34.90 -3.53
N ASP A 127 3.15 34.51 -2.25
CA ASP A 127 4.43 34.43 -1.53
C ASP A 127 5.37 33.40 -2.17
N LEU A 128 4.83 32.24 -2.57
CA LEU A 128 5.60 31.24 -3.31
C LEU A 128 6.09 31.80 -4.64
N CYS A 129 5.21 32.39 -5.45
CA CYS A 129 5.57 32.94 -6.75
C CYS A 129 6.64 34.03 -6.63
N SER A 130 6.50 34.95 -5.67
CA SER A 130 7.48 36.01 -5.41
C SER A 130 8.86 35.46 -5.02
N THR A 131 8.88 34.41 -4.17
CA THR A 131 10.12 33.79 -3.74
C THR A 131 10.78 33.02 -4.89
N VAL A 132 10.00 32.34 -5.74
CA VAL A 132 10.51 31.64 -6.92
C VAL A 132 11.04 32.62 -7.97
N ARG A 133 10.35 33.76 -8.20
CA ARG A 133 10.88 34.86 -9.08
C ARG A 133 12.25 35.33 -8.61
N LEU A 134 12.41 35.54 -7.30
CA LEU A 134 13.69 35.96 -6.73
C LEU A 134 14.78 34.89 -6.90
N HIS A 135 14.45 33.62 -6.69
CA HIS A 135 15.38 32.48 -6.95
C HIS A 135 15.82 32.44 -8.42
N LEU A 136 14.88 32.55 -9.36
CA LEU A 136 15.19 32.58 -10.80
C LEU A 136 16.06 33.77 -11.17
N ALA A 137 15.81 34.93 -10.58
CA ALA A 137 16.61 36.11 -10.80
C ALA A 137 18.06 35.94 -10.33
N TRP A 138 18.28 35.41 -9.11
CA TRP A 138 19.62 35.12 -8.60
C TRP A 138 20.32 34.03 -9.42
N SER A 139 19.63 32.98 -9.80
CA SER A 139 20.17 31.92 -10.67
C SER A 139 20.62 32.48 -12.02
N SER A 140 19.85 33.41 -12.62
CA SER A 140 20.23 34.07 -13.85
C SER A 140 21.48 34.96 -13.69
N ILE A 141 21.62 35.65 -12.55
CA ILE A 141 22.79 36.49 -12.26
C ILE A 141 24.04 35.65 -12.06
N THR A 142 23.93 34.52 -11.33
CA THR A 142 25.05 33.58 -11.12
C THR A 142 25.52 33.03 -12.46
N ARG A 143 24.57 32.60 -13.32
CA ARG A 143 24.89 32.10 -14.66
C ARG A 143 25.55 33.15 -15.55
N ASP A 144 25.06 34.39 -15.51
CA ASP A 144 25.51 35.49 -16.35
C ASP A 144 26.66 36.29 -15.69
N SER A 145 27.31 35.77 -14.64
CA SER A 145 28.30 36.49 -13.82
C SER A 145 29.50 37.06 -14.59
N GLU A 146 29.94 36.34 -15.63
CA GLU A 146 31.02 36.81 -16.54
C GLU A 146 30.52 37.92 -17.46
N ALA A 147 29.35 37.78 -18.05
CA ALA A 147 28.77 38.80 -18.95
C ALA A 147 28.43 40.09 -18.21
N LEU A 148 28.17 40.02 -16.90
CA LEU A 148 27.93 41.17 -16.02
C LEU A 148 29.24 41.76 -15.44
N ASP A 149 30.39 41.20 -15.79
CA ASP A 149 31.72 41.59 -15.29
C ASP A 149 31.74 41.70 -13.74
N LEU A 150 31.16 40.71 -13.05
CA LEU A 150 31.08 40.74 -11.59
C LEU A 150 32.44 40.46 -10.96
N SER A 151 32.81 41.27 -9.95
CA SER A 151 33.98 40.98 -9.12
C SER A 151 33.84 39.62 -8.41
N PRO A 152 34.96 38.97 -8.01
CA PRO A 152 34.93 37.72 -7.27
C PRO A 152 34.03 37.76 -6.01
N TYR A 153 34.03 38.92 -5.32
CA TYR A 153 33.17 39.15 -4.17
C TYR A 153 31.69 39.12 -4.56
N ASN A 154 31.30 39.85 -5.63
CA ASN A 154 29.92 39.89 -6.11
C ASN A 154 29.47 38.53 -6.67
N GLN A 155 30.34 37.76 -7.31
CA GLN A 155 30.06 36.40 -7.76
C GLN A 155 29.75 35.46 -6.56
N GLN A 156 30.60 35.51 -5.52
CA GLN A 156 30.37 34.72 -4.31
C GLN A 156 29.10 35.14 -3.56
N MET A 157 28.82 36.43 -3.50
CA MET A 157 27.58 36.95 -2.92
C MET A 157 26.35 36.48 -3.71
N ALA A 158 26.38 36.57 -5.05
CA ALA A 158 25.29 36.11 -5.90
C ALA A 158 25.00 34.63 -5.70
N LYS A 159 26.03 33.76 -5.63
CA LYS A 159 25.91 32.36 -5.39
C LYS A 159 25.26 32.04 -4.03
N ARG A 160 25.72 32.72 -2.96
CA ARG A 160 25.07 32.56 -1.63
C ARG A 160 23.61 32.99 -1.65
N LYS A 161 23.28 34.09 -2.32
CA LYS A 161 21.91 34.59 -2.46
C LYS A 161 21.02 33.65 -3.28
N GLU A 162 21.58 32.99 -4.29
CA GLU A 162 20.90 31.94 -5.05
C GLU A 162 20.56 30.74 -4.15
N GLU A 163 21.54 30.27 -3.35
CA GLU A 163 21.35 29.12 -2.40
C GLU A 163 20.31 29.47 -1.32
N ASP A 164 20.38 30.68 -0.74
CA ASP A 164 19.39 31.18 0.23
C ASP A 164 17.98 31.24 -0.38
N ALA A 165 17.87 31.76 -1.61
CA ALA A 165 16.60 31.91 -2.31
C ALA A 165 16.04 30.56 -2.74
N ALA A 166 16.87 29.59 -3.15
CA ALA A 166 16.48 28.24 -3.45
C ALA A 166 15.90 27.53 -2.22
N THR A 167 16.59 27.63 -1.08
CA THR A 167 16.11 27.08 0.20
C THR A 167 14.77 27.70 0.63
N SER A 168 14.66 29.04 0.52
CA SER A 168 13.42 29.75 0.83
C SER A 168 12.27 29.32 -0.08
N ALA A 169 12.53 29.13 -1.38
CA ALA A 169 11.54 28.66 -2.33
C ALA A 169 11.04 27.24 -2.02
N GLN A 170 11.95 26.34 -1.60
CA GLN A 170 11.56 24.98 -1.16
C GLN A 170 10.65 25.02 0.08
N ILE A 171 10.98 25.82 1.07
CA ILE A 171 10.15 25.99 2.27
C ILE A 171 8.77 26.53 1.89
N ARG A 172 8.71 27.61 1.08
CA ARG A 172 7.43 28.19 0.65
C ARG A 172 6.61 27.24 -0.22
N LEU A 173 7.25 26.41 -1.04
CA LEU A 173 6.58 25.37 -1.81
C LEU A 173 5.81 24.41 -0.90
N LEU A 174 6.49 23.89 0.12
CA LEU A 174 5.89 22.95 1.07
C LEU A 174 4.82 23.60 1.94
N GLU A 175 4.96 24.87 2.30
CA GLU A 175 3.95 25.64 3.03
C GLU A 175 2.72 25.95 2.16
N CYS A 176 2.91 26.17 0.86
CA CYS A 176 1.83 26.45 -0.08
C CYS A 176 1.03 25.21 -0.44
N TYR A 177 1.69 24.09 -0.76
CA TYR A 177 1.03 22.83 -1.11
C TYR A 177 0.61 22.06 0.15
N GLN A 178 -0.49 22.46 0.77
CA GLN A 178 -0.93 21.93 2.06
C GLN A 178 -2.35 21.36 2.09
N TRP A 179 -3.12 21.44 1.00
CA TRP A 179 -4.49 20.95 0.95
C TRP A 179 -4.56 19.60 0.25
N VAL A 180 -4.78 18.53 1.03
CA VAL A 180 -5.14 17.22 0.48
C VAL A 180 -6.65 17.15 0.30
N ILE A 181 -7.07 16.70 -0.87
CA ILE A 181 -8.46 16.62 -1.29
C ILE A 181 -8.74 15.17 -1.68
N VAL A 182 -9.78 14.59 -1.12
CA VAL A 182 -10.25 13.23 -1.45
C VAL A 182 -11.73 13.23 -1.76
N PRO A 183 -12.14 12.51 -2.83
CA PRO A 183 -13.53 12.24 -3.10
C PRO A 183 -14.03 11.10 -2.23
N PHE A 184 -15.29 11.17 -1.79
CA PHE A 184 -15.98 10.09 -1.10
C PHE A 184 -17.50 10.15 -1.36
N GLN A 185 -18.19 9.06 -1.06
CA GLN A 185 -19.65 8.97 -1.04
C GLN A 185 -20.08 8.31 0.27
N GLN A 186 -21.23 8.69 0.80
CA GLN A 186 -21.75 8.05 2.00
C GLN A 186 -22.35 6.66 1.69
N ASP A 187 -22.94 6.53 0.52
CA ASP A 187 -23.50 5.29 -0.01
C ASP A 187 -23.52 5.31 -1.55
N GLY A 188 -23.92 4.19 -2.16
CA GLY A 188 -23.93 4.04 -3.62
C GLY A 188 -24.91 4.94 -4.39
N THR A 189 -25.80 5.66 -3.69
CA THR A 189 -26.81 6.57 -4.27
C THR A 189 -26.52 8.03 -4.00
N SER A 190 -25.63 8.33 -3.05
CA SER A 190 -25.27 9.68 -2.65
C SER A 190 -24.42 10.39 -3.70
N ALA A 191 -24.53 11.72 -3.77
CA ALA A 191 -23.64 12.53 -4.60
C ALA A 191 -22.18 12.43 -4.10
N THR A 192 -21.23 12.60 -5.01
CA THR A 192 -19.81 12.67 -4.63
C THR A 192 -19.55 13.92 -3.80
N GLU A 193 -19.03 13.72 -2.60
CA GLU A 193 -18.59 14.74 -1.69
C GLU A 193 -17.06 14.88 -1.72
N TRP A 194 -16.55 16.04 -1.27
CA TRP A 194 -15.13 16.37 -1.31
C TRP A 194 -14.65 16.77 0.06
N LYS A 195 -13.78 15.98 0.65
CA LYS A 195 -13.10 16.29 1.90
C LYS A 195 -11.77 16.99 1.60
N SER A 196 -11.57 18.17 2.18
CA SER A 196 -10.32 18.94 2.08
C SER A 196 -9.69 19.05 3.46
N VAL A 197 -8.48 18.56 3.63
CA VAL A 197 -7.76 18.59 4.90
C VAL A 197 -6.36 19.17 4.74
N ARG A 198 -5.89 19.91 5.76
CA ARG A 198 -4.51 20.43 5.78
C ARG A 198 -3.53 19.34 6.19
N VAL A 199 -2.44 19.23 5.44
CA VAL A 199 -1.29 18.40 5.83
C VAL A 199 -0.38 19.17 6.79
N GLN A 200 0.25 18.42 7.69
CA GLN A 200 1.26 18.96 8.59
C GLN A 200 2.56 19.28 7.82
N ALA A 201 3.43 20.10 8.44
CA ALA A 201 4.77 20.36 7.92
C ALA A 201 5.57 19.06 7.79
N GLY A 202 6.46 19.00 6.80
CA GLY A 202 7.34 17.88 6.52
C GLY A 202 8.03 18.07 5.18
N ASP A 203 9.15 17.37 4.98
CA ASP A 203 10.07 17.61 3.86
C ASP A 203 9.58 16.98 2.53
N HIS A 204 8.81 15.89 2.61
CA HIS A 204 8.38 15.13 1.44
C HIS A 204 6.87 15.24 1.24
N LEU A 205 6.48 15.91 0.16
CA LEU A 205 5.08 16.25 -0.11
C LEU A 205 4.15 15.03 -0.16
N ALA A 206 4.50 14.00 -0.93
CA ALA A 206 3.67 12.83 -1.08
C ALA A 206 3.60 12.01 0.22
N GLU A 207 4.72 11.82 0.91
CA GLU A 207 4.77 11.09 2.19
C GLU A 207 3.86 11.72 3.25
N ARG A 208 3.93 13.04 3.44
CA ARG A 208 3.07 13.73 4.43
C ARG A 208 1.58 13.69 4.06
N CYS A 209 1.27 13.70 2.76
CA CYS A 209 -0.12 13.50 2.30
C CYS A 209 -0.62 12.12 2.68
N PHE A 210 0.16 11.08 2.40
CA PHE A 210 -0.19 9.71 2.75
C PHE A 210 -0.38 9.52 4.25
N LEU A 211 0.58 9.98 5.06
CA LEU A 211 0.50 9.89 6.52
C LEU A 211 -0.73 10.63 7.09
N ARG A 212 -1.11 11.75 6.47
CA ARG A 212 -2.31 12.47 6.86
C ARG A 212 -3.58 11.68 6.55
N LEU A 213 -3.72 11.17 5.32
CA LEU A 213 -4.88 10.40 4.89
C LEU A 213 -5.02 9.11 5.68
N ARG A 214 -3.92 8.40 5.93
CA ARG A 214 -3.90 7.19 6.76
C ARG A 214 -4.35 7.47 8.19
N ARG A 215 -3.82 8.53 8.81
CA ARG A 215 -4.20 8.92 10.18
C ARG A 215 -5.67 9.28 10.32
N ASP A 216 -6.23 9.94 9.31
CA ASP A 216 -7.62 10.38 9.31
C ASP A 216 -8.60 9.26 8.88
N GLY A 217 -8.09 8.08 8.51
CA GLY A 217 -8.87 6.93 8.03
C GLY A 217 -9.42 7.10 6.61
N ASP A 218 -8.88 8.05 5.84
CA ASP A 218 -9.31 8.28 4.45
C ASP A 218 -8.63 7.32 3.46
N VAL A 219 -7.55 6.67 3.88
CA VAL A 219 -6.79 5.66 3.12
C VAL A 219 -6.28 4.60 4.09
N SER A 220 -6.39 3.35 3.70
CA SER A 220 -5.89 2.20 4.46
C SER A 220 -4.81 1.44 3.69
N ASP A 221 -3.71 1.17 4.37
CA ASP A 221 -2.64 0.28 3.90
C ASP A 221 -2.77 -1.15 4.46
N SER A 222 -3.78 -1.37 5.30
CA SER A 222 -4.22 -2.65 5.81
C SER A 222 -5.72 -2.59 6.09
N MET A 223 -6.42 -3.69 5.91
CA MET A 223 -7.86 -3.81 6.20
C MET A 223 -8.08 -5.01 7.10
N SER A 224 -8.86 -4.84 8.16
CA SER A 224 -9.22 -5.98 9.01
C SER A 224 -10.25 -6.87 8.32
N ALA A 225 -10.22 -8.16 8.62
CA ALA A 225 -11.20 -9.14 8.13
C ALA A 225 -12.65 -8.72 8.43
N LEU A 226 -12.89 -8.09 9.58
CA LEU A 226 -14.21 -7.57 9.95
C LEU A 226 -14.67 -6.40 9.04
N ALA A 227 -13.77 -5.47 8.68
CA ALA A 227 -14.09 -4.36 7.78
C ALA A 227 -14.41 -4.87 6.37
N LEU A 228 -13.64 -5.86 5.90
CA LEU A 228 -13.86 -6.55 4.63
C LEU A 228 -15.21 -7.28 4.64
N ARG A 229 -15.52 -8.04 5.69
CA ARG A 229 -16.81 -8.74 5.83
C ARG A 229 -18.00 -7.78 5.83
N LYS A 230 -17.91 -6.66 6.54
CA LYS A 230 -18.95 -5.62 6.53
C LYS A 230 -19.17 -5.04 5.13
N SER A 231 -18.11 -4.80 4.37
CA SER A 231 -18.22 -4.29 2.99
C SER A 231 -18.89 -5.30 2.06
N LEU A 232 -18.58 -6.61 2.24
CA LEU A 232 -19.26 -7.68 1.52
C LEU A 232 -20.76 -7.72 1.85
N ASP A 233 -21.11 -7.75 3.12
CA ASP A 233 -22.50 -7.89 3.57
C ASP A 233 -23.35 -6.68 3.18
N GLN A 234 -22.81 -5.47 3.25
CA GLN A 234 -23.54 -4.24 2.99
C GLN A 234 -23.71 -3.95 1.49
N TYR A 235 -22.71 -4.27 0.65
CA TYR A 235 -22.68 -3.76 -0.72
C TYR A 235 -22.42 -4.79 -1.81
N LEU A 236 -21.66 -5.87 -1.52
CA LEU A 236 -20.95 -6.58 -2.58
C LEU A 236 -21.48 -7.98 -2.87
N TRP A 237 -22.16 -8.66 -1.94
CA TRP A 237 -22.77 -9.96 -2.23
C TRP A 237 -23.82 -9.91 -3.35
N ARG A 238 -24.57 -8.80 -3.49
CA ARG A 238 -25.58 -8.58 -4.55
C ARG A 238 -26.54 -9.76 -4.73
N ASN A 239 -26.93 -10.41 -3.62
CA ASN A 239 -27.76 -11.64 -3.55
C ASN A 239 -27.09 -12.93 -4.10
N ASN A 240 -25.79 -12.91 -4.37
CA ASN A 240 -25.05 -14.10 -4.75
C ASN A 240 -24.43 -14.76 -3.51
N ASP A 241 -24.11 -16.05 -3.63
CA ASP A 241 -23.42 -16.80 -2.57
C ASP A 241 -21.89 -16.72 -2.70
N HIS A 242 -21.38 -16.20 -3.81
CA HIS A 242 -19.96 -15.95 -4.05
C HIS A 242 -19.73 -14.64 -4.82
N VAL A 243 -18.48 -14.13 -4.76
CA VAL A 243 -17.99 -12.98 -5.52
C VAL A 243 -16.58 -13.30 -6.01
N PRO A 244 -16.28 -13.11 -7.32
CA PRO A 244 -14.91 -13.21 -7.82
C PRO A 244 -13.99 -12.20 -7.13
N ILE A 245 -12.83 -12.66 -6.65
CA ILE A 245 -11.86 -11.79 -5.93
C ILE A 245 -11.45 -10.62 -6.81
N LYS A 246 -11.18 -10.86 -8.08
CA LYS A 246 -10.81 -9.82 -9.03
C LYS A 246 -11.87 -8.73 -9.18
N GLN A 247 -13.14 -9.12 -9.28
CA GLN A 247 -14.26 -8.17 -9.28
C GLN A 247 -14.33 -7.38 -7.97
N PHE A 248 -14.09 -8.05 -6.86
CA PHE A 248 -14.09 -7.42 -5.55
C PHE A 248 -12.99 -6.36 -5.41
N GLN A 249 -11.78 -6.65 -5.88
CA GLN A 249 -10.68 -5.68 -5.96
C GLN A 249 -11.00 -4.50 -6.88
N GLU A 250 -11.61 -4.77 -8.03
CA GLU A 250 -12.07 -3.72 -8.96
C GLU A 250 -13.16 -2.85 -8.33
N ASP A 251 -14.09 -3.42 -7.57
CA ASP A 251 -15.15 -2.67 -6.89
C ASP A 251 -14.57 -1.70 -5.85
N PHE A 252 -13.54 -2.10 -5.08
CA PHE A 252 -12.85 -1.20 -4.14
C PHE A 252 -12.11 -0.06 -4.83
N ALA A 253 -11.54 -0.29 -5.98
CA ALA A 253 -10.91 0.77 -6.76
C ALA A 253 -11.92 1.70 -7.43
N ARG A 254 -13.12 1.22 -7.70
CA ARG A 254 -14.17 1.92 -8.46
C ARG A 254 -15.07 2.77 -7.61
N TYR A 255 -15.60 2.24 -6.50
CA TYR A 255 -16.69 2.85 -5.75
C TYR A 255 -16.21 3.71 -4.59
N LEU A 256 -16.59 4.99 -4.59
CA LEU A 256 -16.20 6.00 -3.62
C LEU A 256 -16.82 5.83 -2.21
N TYR A 257 -17.83 4.97 -2.08
CA TYR A 257 -18.44 4.62 -0.78
C TYR A 257 -17.73 3.47 -0.08
N LEU A 258 -16.79 2.81 -0.76
CA LEU A 258 -15.93 1.80 -0.16
C LEU A 258 -14.66 2.42 0.40
N GLU A 259 -14.03 1.73 1.34
CA GLU A 259 -12.76 2.13 1.91
C GLU A 259 -11.69 2.24 0.82
N LYS A 260 -10.94 3.35 0.83
CA LYS A 260 -9.87 3.59 -0.13
C LYS A 260 -8.60 2.86 0.33
N VAL A 261 -8.19 1.85 -0.42
CA VAL A 261 -6.99 1.03 -0.13
C VAL A 261 -5.78 1.45 -0.98
N THR A 262 -4.59 1.21 -0.47
CA THR A 262 -3.33 1.54 -1.19
C THR A 262 -3.10 0.68 -2.42
N SER A 263 -3.46 -0.61 -2.36
CA SER A 263 -3.34 -1.56 -3.48
C SER A 263 -4.39 -2.65 -3.37
N PRO A 264 -4.68 -3.37 -4.47
CA PRO A 264 -5.52 -4.56 -4.44
C PRO A 264 -5.01 -5.67 -3.52
N ASP A 265 -3.71 -5.70 -3.22
CA ASP A 265 -3.10 -6.73 -2.35
C ASP A 265 -3.60 -6.64 -0.91
N VAL A 266 -3.93 -5.44 -0.42
CA VAL A 266 -4.54 -5.23 0.91
C VAL A 266 -5.80 -6.08 1.09
N ILE A 267 -6.57 -6.27 0.04
CA ILE A 267 -7.79 -7.09 0.05
C ILE A 267 -7.44 -8.58 0.14
N ILE A 268 -6.42 -9.03 -0.59
CA ILE A 268 -5.94 -10.42 -0.52
C ILE A 268 -5.44 -10.74 0.88
N GLU A 269 -4.64 -9.85 1.48
CA GLU A 269 -4.13 -10.00 2.84
C GLU A 269 -5.25 -10.08 3.87
N SER A 270 -6.26 -9.21 3.74
CA SER A 270 -7.44 -9.21 4.61
C SER A 270 -8.29 -10.48 4.45
N LEU A 271 -8.45 -11.00 3.23
CA LEU A 271 -9.12 -12.27 2.97
C LEU A 271 -8.34 -13.44 3.58
N GLN A 272 -7.01 -13.42 3.46
CA GLN A 272 -6.16 -14.46 4.03
C GLN A 272 -6.25 -14.48 5.55
N GLU A 273 -6.31 -13.30 6.18
CA GLU A 273 -6.61 -13.18 7.62
C GLU A 273 -7.97 -13.79 7.97
N ALA A 274 -9.03 -13.42 7.24
CA ALA A 274 -10.39 -13.90 7.49
C ALA A 274 -10.53 -15.43 7.39
N ILE A 275 -9.77 -16.06 6.49
CA ILE A 275 -9.82 -17.52 6.28
C ILE A 275 -8.87 -18.26 7.25
N SER A 276 -7.80 -17.61 7.71
CA SER A 276 -6.82 -18.20 8.63
C SER A 276 -7.33 -18.31 10.06
N GLN A 277 -8.29 -17.48 10.46
CA GLN A 277 -8.86 -17.43 11.80
C GLN A 277 -10.34 -17.87 11.77
N TRP A 278 -10.80 -18.47 12.87
CA TRP A 278 -12.23 -18.71 13.04
C TRP A 278 -12.83 -17.65 13.96
N ASP A 279 -13.76 -16.89 13.40
CA ASP A 279 -14.62 -15.98 14.13
C ASP A 279 -15.96 -15.93 13.39
N GLU A 280 -17.06 -16.10 14.11
CA GLU A 280 -18.41 -16.13 13.53
C GLU A 280 -18.74 -14.84 12.77
N ASP A 281 -18.25 -13.70 13.25
CA ASP A 281 -18.50 -12.37 12.67
C ASP A 281 -17.73 -12.14 11.36
N ILE A 282 -16.66 -12.90 11.10
CA ILE A 282 -15.79 -12.73 9.93
C ILE A 282 -15.73 -13.98 9.03
N ALA A 283 -16.49 -15.02 9.36
CA ALA A 283 -16.43 -16.30 8.65
C ALA A 283 -16.68 -16.15 7.14
N LEU A 284 -15.66 -16.48 6.38
CA LEU A 284 -15.65 -16.49 4.91
C LEU A 284 -15.04 -17.82 4.44
N ALA A 285 -15.33 -18.19 3.21
CA ALA A 285 -14.66 -19.28 2.52
C ALA A 285 -14.05 -18.79 1.20
N PHE A 286 -13.06 -19.53 0.73
CA PHE A 286 -12.41 -19.33 -0.56
C PHE A 286 -12.64 -20.56 -1.42
N ALA A 287 -12.83 -20.37 -2.72
CA ALA A 287 -12.85 -21.44 -3.71
C ALA A 287 -12.00 -21.04 -4.94
N ASN A 288 -11.46 -22.04 -5.64
CA ASN A 288 -10.70 -21.79 -6.86
C ASN A 288 -11.61 -21.42 -8.03
N ALA A 289 -12.74 -22.12 -8.15
CA ALA A 289 -13.73 -21.93 -9.21
C ALA A 289 -15.12 -22.44 -8.77
N GLU A 290 -16.13 -22.15 -9.58
CA GLU A 290 -17.46 -22.74 -9.51
C GLU A 290 -17.72 -23.53 -10.80
N GLU A 291 -18.11 -24.80 -10.66
CA GLU A 291 -18.53 -25.66 -11.78
C GLU A 291 -19.90 -26.29 -11.45
N GLU A 292 -20.88 -26.12 -12.35
CA GLU A 292 -22.23 -26.70 -12.25
C GLU A 292 -22.92 -26.47 -10.87
N SER A 293 -22.67 -25.32 -10.22
CA SER A 293 -23.14 -24.93 -8.88
C SER A 293 -22.34 -25.52 -7.71
N ASP A 294 -21.27 -26.23 -7.94
CA ASP A 294 -20.35 -26.72 -6.92
C ASP A 294 -19.04 -25.91 -6.93
N TYR A 295 -18.47 -25.68 -5.76
CA TYR A 295 -17.22 -24.95 -5.60
C TYR A 295 -16.03 -25.89 -5.60
N GLU A 296 -15.09 -25.67 -6.51
CA GLU A 296 -13.84 -26.42 -6.59
C GLU A 296 -12.81 -25.88 -5.59
N GLY A 297 -12.15 -26.79 -4.86
CA GLY A 297 -11.08 -26.42 -3.94
C GLY A 297 -11.52 -25.52 -2.78
N ILE A 298 -12.76 -25.73 -2.31
CA ILE A 298 -13.34 -24.91 -1.24
C ILE A 298 -12.57 -25.05 0.07
N VAL A 299 -12.20 -23.91 0.63
CA VAL A 299 -11.45 -23.79 1.87
C VAL A 299 -12.17 -22.84 2.80
N SER A 300 -12.45 -23.27 4.01
CA SER A 300 -13.01 -22.45 5.08
C SER A 300 -12.31 -22.80 6.39
N GLN A 301 -12.03 -21.81 7.22
CA GLN A 301 -11.43 -21.92 8.55
C GLN A 301 -10.01 -22.52 8.63
N TYR A 302 -9.17 -21.91 9.45
CA TYR A 302 -7.83 -22.37 9.85
C TYR A 302 -6.92 -22.82 8.69
N CYS A 303 -7.10 -22.25 7.51
CA CYS A 303 -6.31 -22.64 6.35
C CYS A 303 -5.25 -21.59 5.99
N CYS A 304 -4.00 -22.07 5.85
CA CYS A 304 -2.86 -21.26 5.37
C CYS A 304 -2.74 -21.32 3.83
N THR A 305 -3.86 -21.39 3.11
CA THR A 305 -3.85 -21.44 1.65
C THR A 305 -3.50 -20.08 1.08
N VAL A 306 -2.64 -20.05 0.07
CA VAL A 306 -2.40 -18.86 -0.72
C VAL A 306 -3.64 -18.57 -1.57
N ILE A 307 -4.28 -17.43 -1.35
CA ILE A 307 -5.45 -17.01 -2.09
C ILE A 307 -5.03 -16.55 -3.47
N SER A 308 -5.59 -17.19 -4.51
CA SER A 308 -5.41 -16.73 -5.89
C SER A 308 -6.34 -15.55 -6.19
N PRO A 309 -5.87 -14.48 -6.84
CA PRO A 309 -6.73 -13.40 -7.30
C PRO A 309 -7.84 -13.85 -8.28
N ASP A 310 -7.65 -14.98 -8.96
CA ASP A 310 -8.63 -15.53 -9.91
C ASP A 310 -9.71 -16.41 -9.20
N GLY A 311 -9.62 -16.60 -7.88
CA GLY A 311 -10.57 -17.38 -7.11
C GLY A 311 -11.83 -16.60 -6.71
N LEU A 312 -12.63 -17.24 -5.87
CA LEU A 312 -13.93 -16.77 -5.40
C LEU A 312 -13.91 -16.59 -3.88
N ILE A 313 -14.51 -15.53 -3.40
CA ILE A 313 -14.95 -15.38 -2.01
C ILE A 313 -16.34 -16.00 -1.92
N VAL A 314 -16.52 -16.94 -1.00
CA VAL A 314 -17.79 -17.67 -0.83
C VAL A 314 -18.34 -17.39 0.56
N LYS A 315 -19.67 -17.26 0.67
CA LYS A 315 -20.34 -17.21 1.97
C LYS A 315 -20.08 -18.49 2.73
N TYR A 316 -19.78 -18.36 4.00
CA TYR A 316 -19.47 -19.50 4.86
C TYR A 316 -20.58 -20.57 4.86
N ASP A 317 -21.86 -20.14 4.93
CA ASP A 317 -23.02 -21.04 4.93
C ASP A 317 -23.14 -21.84 3.63
N ALA A 318 -22.81 -21.25 2.48
CA ALA A 318 -22.81 -21.94 1.20
C ALA A 318 -21.69 -22.98 1.13
N ALA A 319 -20.51 -22.62 1.61
CA ALA A 319 -19.37 -23.53 1.72
C ALA A 319 -19.68 -24.72 2.63
N GLN A 320 -20.28 -24.50 3.79
CA GLN A 320 -20.65 -25.56 4.74
C GLN A 320 -21.71 -26.51 4.17
N LYS A 321 -22.70 -25.99 3.44
CA LYS A 321 -23.71 -26.84 2.79
C LYS A 321 -23.07 -27.80 1.81
N GLN A 322 -22.15 -27.38 0.98
CA GLN A 322 -21.47 -28.26 0.04
C GLN A 322 -20.56 -29.27 0.75
N GLN A 323 -19.77 -28.83 1.74
CA GLN A 323 -18.90 -29.74 2.51
C GLN A 323 -19.69 -30.83 3.27
N SER A 324 -20.87 -30.49 3.80
CA SER A 324 -21.73 -31.48 4.48
C SER A 324 -22.40 -32.43 3.52
N GLN A 325 -22.67 -32.06 2.27
CA GLN A 325 -23.23 -32.95 1.23
C GLN A 325 -22.17 -33.88 0.63
N SER A 326 -20.91 -33.47 0.62
CA SER A 326 -19.78 -34.22 0.08
C SER A 326 -19.21 -35.27 1.05
N THR A 327 -19.67 -35.32 2.31
CA THR A 327 -19.27 -36.34 3.28
C THR A 327 -20.10 -37.58 3.06
N PRO A 328 -19.54 -38.72 2.60
CA PRO A 328 -20.32 -39.97 2.46
C PRO A 328 -20.81 -40.41 3.84
N VAL A 329 -22.13 -40.49 4.01
CA VAL A 329 -22.75 -41.14 5.17
C VAL A 329 -22.30 -42.60 5.15
N GLN A 330 -21.39 -43.00 6.04
CA GLN A 330 -21.16 -44.41 6.32
C GLN A 330 -22.48 -45.01 6.83
N PRO A 331 -23.01 -46.08 6.20
CA PRO A 331 -24.18 -46.78 6.73
C PRO A 331 -23.79 -47.33 8.09
N GLY A 332 -24.57 -46.97 9.09
CA GLY A 332 -24.39 -47.36 10.48
C GLY A 332 -24.24 -48.88 10.59
N SER A 333 -23.15 -49.29 11.22
CA SER A 333 -22.98 -50.63 11.75
C SER A 333 -23.95 -50.80 12.93
N SER A 334 -25.07 -51.45 12.69
CA SER A 334 -25.94 -51.97 13.73
C SER A 334 -25.17 -53.01 14.55
N ALA A 335 -25.03 -52.73 15.81
CA ALA A 335 -24.61 -53.69 16.82
C ALA A 335 -25.71 -54.73 17.04
N ASP A 336 -25.37 -55.99 17.06
CA ASP A 336 -26.08 -57.04 17.83
C ASP A 336 -25.11 -58.13 18.29
N PRO A 337 -25.48 -58.91 19.36
CA PRO A 337 -24.50 -59.26 20.37
C PRO A 337 -24.15 -60.75 20.42
N VAL A 338 -23.00 -60.99 21.03
CA VAL A 338 -22.60 -62.20 21.85
C VAL A 338 -23.04 -63.63 21.42
N GLY A 339 -22.04 -64.42 21.14
CA GLY A 339 -22.15 -65.90 21.13
C GLY A 339 -20.78 -66.54 21.21
N ASP A 340 -20.49 -67.07 22.38
CA ASP A 340 -19.33 -67.84 22.78
C ASP A 340 -19.30 -69.18 22.05
N ASN A 341 -18.17 -69.67 21.54
CA ASN A 341 -17.65 -71.04 21.86
C ASN A 341 -16.41 -71.44 21.03
N THR A 342 -15.43 -71.78 21.76
CA THR A 342 -14.38 -72.83 21.67
C THR A 342 -14.28 -73.71 20.42
N GLY A 343 -13.05 -73.96 19.91
CA GLY A 343 -12.68 -75.17 19.17
C GLY A 343 -11.49 -74.97 18.19
N THR A 344 -10.32 -75.40 18.60
CA THR A 344 -9.12 -75.70 17.81
C THR A 344 -9.13 -77.07 17.23
N PRO A 345 -8.18 -77.56 16.40
CA PRO A 345 -7.68 -77.17 15.08
C PRO A 345 -7.80 -78.32 14.06
N THR A 346 -7.56 -78.09 12.77
CA THR A 346 -6.89 -79.10 11.92
C THR A 346 -6.47 -78.56 10.55
N THR A 347 -5.27 -78.89 10.22
CA THR A 347 -4.49 -78.93 8.98
C THR A 347 -5.26 -79.21 7.69
N GLY A 348 -4.87 -78.52 6.58
CA GLY A 348 -5.19 -78.92 5.23
C GLY A 348 -4.58 -78.03 4.17
N LEU A 349 -3.52 -78.51 3.55
CA LEU A 349 -2.88 -77.95 2.32
C LEU A 349 -3.82 -77.86 1.13
N SER A 350 -3.76 -76.83 0.35
CA SER A 350 -3.65 -76.88 -1.13
C SER A 350 -3.54 -75.48 -1.74
N GLN A 351 -2.51 -75.24 -2.53
CA GLN A 351 -2.29 -74.19 -3.53
C GLN A 351 -3.06 -74.53 -4.83
N PRO A 352 -2.97 -73.65 -5.90
CA PRO A 352 -2.92 -72.19 -6.04
C PRO A 352 -3.96 -71.68 -7.06
N SER A 353 -4.13 -70.40 -7.14
CA SER A 353 -4.23 -69.59 -8.38
C SER A 353 -5.04 -68.31 -8.19
N GLY A 354 -4.49 -67.18 -8.66
CA GLY A 354 -5.25 -65.95 -8.86
C GLY A 354 -4.42 -64.68 -8.52
N ASN A 355 -3.55 -64.27 -9.43
CA ASN A 355 -2.92 -62.96 -9.40
C ASN A 355 -3.99 -61.87 -9.44
N SER A 356 -4.16 -61.14 -8.35
CA SER A 356 -4.68 -59.77 -8.33
C SER A 356 -3.53 -58.83 -8.02
N PRO A 357 -3.34 -57.74 -8.76
CA PRO A 357 -2.26 -56.79 -8.49
C PRO A 357 -2.48 -56.15 -7.12
N VAL A 358 -1.54 -56.35 -6.23
CA VAL A 358 -1.45 -55.64 -4.95
C VAL A 358 -1.20 -54.17 -5.31
N ALA A 359 -2.18 -53.28 -5.05
CA ALA A 359 -2.00 -51.86 -5.12
C ALA A 359 -0.80 -51.44 -4.26
N PRO A 360 0.12 -50.65 -4.75
CA PRO A 360 1.26 -50.22 -3.98
C PRO A 360 0.78 -49.50 -2.71
N LYS A 361 1.23 -49.95 -1.54
CA LYS A 361 0.97 -49.24 -0.28
C LYS A 361 1.59 -47.86 -0.36
N LEU A 362 0.76 -46.83 -0.39
CA LEU A 362 1.19 -45.44 -0.36
C LEU A 362 1.89 -45.13 0.97
N PRO A 363 2.96 -44.35 0.98
CA PRO A 363 3.65 -43.95 2.20
C PRO A 363 2.70 -43.10 3.08
N THR A 364 2.62 -43.46 4.36
CA THR A 364 1.69 -42.84 5.33
C THR A 364 2.34 -41.79 6.20
N ARG A 365 3.67 -41.58 6.09
CA ARG A 365 4.42 -40.62 6.92
C ARG A 365 5.53 -39.96 6.13
N TYR A 366 5.65 -38.66 6.32
CA TYR A 366 6.76 -37.87 5.84
C TYR A 366 7.51 -37.27 7.03
N PHE A 367 8.85 -37.21 6.95
CA PHE A 367 9.72 -36.55 7.87
C PHE A 367 10.76 -35.78 7.05
N GLY A 368 10.95 -34.49 7.31
CA GLY A 368 11.94 -33.64 6.63
C GLY A 368 12.52 -32.62 7.60
N GLU A 369 13.81 -32.37 7.48
CA GLU A 369 14.57 -31.36 8.21
C GLU A 369 15.11 -30.34 7.21
N PHE A 370 14.92 -29.04 7.48
CA PHE A 370 15.30 -27.96 6.60
C PHE A 370 16.17 -26.95 7.34
N SER A 371 17.34 -26.64 6.78
CA SER A 371 18.20 -25.58 7.29
C SER A 371 17.87 -24.28 6.56
N VAL A 372 17.42 -23.26 7.28
CA VAL A 372 17.04 -21.96 6.74
C VAL A 372 18.11 -20.94 7.11
N PRO A 373 18.89 -20.41 6.15
CA PRO A 373 19.88 -19.37 6.42
C PRO A 373 19.17 -18.07 6.89
N VAL A 374 19.62 -17.50 8.00
CA VAL A 374 19.07 -16.26 8.56
C VAL A 374 19.14 -15.08 7.57
N GLN A 375 20.13 -15.10 6.66
CA GLN A 375 20.31 -14.08 5.62
C GLN A 375 19.30 -14.19 4.47
N ASN A 376 18.54 -15.29 4.38
CA ASN A 376 17.51 -15.49 3.37
C ASN A 376 16.18 -15.94 4.00
N PRO A 377 15.43 -15.02 4.61
CA PRO A 377 14.13 -15.35 5.22
C PRO A 377 13.08 -15.85 4.21
N LEU A 378 13.26 -15.59 2.91
CA LEU A 378 12.40 -16.11 1.85
C LEU A 378 12.49 -17.64 1.74
N HIS A 379 13.60 -18.25 2.09
CA HIS A 379 13.76 -19.71 2.06
C HIS A 379 12.78 -20.42 3.01
N PHE A 380 12.49 -19.83 4.16
CA PHE A 380 11.43 -20.36 5.05
C PHE A 380 10.05 -20.32 4.38
N SER A 381 9.74 -19.24 3.69
CA SER A 381 8.50 -19.12 2.90
C SER A 381 8.43 -20.16 1.78
N ASP A 382 9.55 -20.47 1.14
CA ASP A 382 9.61 -21.50 0.09
C ASP A 382 9.36 -22.91 0.67
N VAL A 383 9.94 -23.24 1.83
CA VAL A 383 9.63 -24.50 2.54
C VAL A 383 8.15 -24.60 2.87
N MET A 384 7.55 -23.52 3.35
CA MET A 384 6.11 -23.48 3.63
C MET A 384 5.27 -23.73 2.38
N LYS A 385 5.60 -23.06 1.26
CA LYS A 385 4.87 -23.17 0.00
C LYS A 385 5.05 -24.54 -0.68
N GLU A 386 6.31 -24.98 -0.81
CA GLU A 386 6.66 -26.13 -1.65
C GLU A 386 6.49 -27.48 -0.92
N VAL A 387 6.55 -27.49 0.42
CA VAL A 387 6.50 -28.73 1.20
C VAL A 387 5.27 -28.78 2.09
N ILE A 388 5.11 -27.80 2.98
CA ILE A 388 4.06 -27.86 4.01
C ILE A 388 2.67 -27.75 3.36
N THR A 389 2.49 -26.85 2.40
CA THR A 389 1.22 -26.72 1.65
C THR A 389 0.85 -28.02 0.95
N HIS A 390 1.82 -28.73 0.35
CA HIS A 390 1.56 -30.02 -0.31
C HIS A 390 1.17 -31.14 0.66
N LEU A 391 1.80 -31.17 1.84
CA LEU A 391 1.47 -32.14 2.88
C LEU A 391 0.10 -31.87 3.52
N SER A 392 -0.30 -30.60 3.60
CA SER A 392 -1.57 -30.16 4.20
C SER A 392 -2.76 -30.23 3.25
N LYS A 393 -2.57 -30.57 1.96
CA LYS A 393 -3.67 -30.72 1.00
C LYS A 393 -4.70 -31.77 1.39
N ASN A 394 -4.30 -32.78 2.17
CA ASN A 394 -5.22 -33.78 2.66
C ASN A 394 -5.74 -33.37 4.04
N PRO A 395 -7.05 -33.15 4.23
CA PRO A 395 -7.63 -32.73 5.52
C PRO A 395 -7.37 -33.69 6.67
N SER A 396 -7.10 -34.97 6.36
CA SER A 396 -6.77 -35.99 7.35
C SER A 396 -5.28 -36.05 7.72
N ALA A 397 -4.43 -35.25 7.07
CA ALA A 397 -3.00 -35.23 7.37
C ALA A 397 -2.73 -34.36 8.60
N LYS A 398 -2.16 -34.96 9.63
CA LYS A 398 -1.68 -34.19 10.79
C LYS A 398 -0.25 -33.75 10.52
N VAL A 399 -0.09 -32.48 10.22
CA VAL A 399 1.22 -31.86 9.98
C VAL A 399 1.64 -31.10 11.23
N THR A 400 2.85 -31.39 11.72
CA THR A 400 3.46 -30.67 12.85
C THR A 400 4.78 -30.09 12.36
N LEU A 401 4.96 -28.79 12.53
CA LEU A 401 6.20 -28.09 12.24
C LEU A 401 6.86 -27.69 13.56
N SER A 402 8.14 -28.04 13.71
CA SER A 402 8.96 -27.61 14.84
C SER A 402 10.09 -26.73 14.30
N VAL A 403 10.28 -25.58 14.89
CA VAL A 403 11.35 -24.65 14.52
C VAL A 403 12.32 -24.57 15.68
N ASN A 404 13.58 -24.96 15.44
CA ASN A 404 14.66 -24.81 16.38
C ASN A 404 15.52 -23.60 15.94
N VAL A 405 15.79 -22.72 16.88
CA VAL A 405 16.65 -21.56 16.68
C VAL A 405 17.86 -21.73 17.58
N ASP A 406 19.05 -21.75 16.97
CA ASP A 406 20.33 -21.78 17.65
C ASP A 406 21.15 -20.55 17.21
N ALA A 407 21.59 -19.75 18.17
CA ALA A 407 22.31 -18.52 17.93
C ALA A 407 23.48 -18.39 18.90
N GLU A 408 24.68 -18.22 18.38
CA GLU A 408 25.90 -18.07 19.14
C GLU A 408 26.53 -16.70 18.84
N LEU A 409 26.93 -15.98 19.88
CA LEU A 409 27.65 -14.73 19.78
C LEU A 409 28.88 -14.78 20.72
N HIS A 410 30.09 -14.63 20.15
CA HIS A 410 31.33 -14.77 20.87
C HIS A 410 31.48 -13.85 22.09
N ASP A 411 30.92 -12.62 21.98
CA ASP A 411 30.99 -11.60 23.03
C ASP A 411 29.72 -11.59 23.92
N GLY A 412 28.80 -12.56 23.75
CA GLY A 412 27.56 -12.66 24.47
C GLY A 412 26.47 -11.67 23.99
N PHE A 413 25.22 -11.99 24.26
CA PHE A 413 24.08 -11.13 23.93
C PHE A 413 23.84 -10.09 25.02
N ASP A 414 23.61 -8.84 24.65
CA ASP A 414 23.29 -7.78 25.59
C ASP A 414 21.94 -8.00 26.31
N GLU A 415 21.75 -7.39 27.49
CA GLU A 415 20.54 -7.56 28.32
C GLU A 415 19.25 -7.11 27.59
N ALA A 416 19.34 -6.09 26.71
CA ALA A 416 18.18 -5.60 25.97
C ALA A 416 17.72 -6.63 24.94
N THR A 417 18.66 -7.22 24.19
CA THR A 417 18.40 -8.29 23.24
C THR A 417 17.85 -9.54 23.93
N GLN A 418 18.45 -9.96 25.06
CA GLN A 418 17.94 -11.11 25.84
C GLN A 418 16.51 -10.92 26.30
N ARG A 419 16.18 -9.72 26.82
CA ARG A 419 14.82 -9.39 27.26
C ARG A 419 13.82 -9.44 26.12
N ILE A 420 14.12 -8.79 24.99
CA ILE A 420 13.25 -8.76 23.80
C ILE A 420 13.00 -10.18 23.29
N VAL A 421 14.03 -10.99 23.17
CA VAL A 421 13.88 -12.38 22.68
C VAL A 421 13.04 -13.22 23.64
N ARG A 422 13.25 -13.13 24.95
CA ARG A 422 12.44 -13.85 25.93
C ARG A 422 10.97 -13.44 25.93
N GLU A 423 10.68 -12.13 25.85
CA GLU A 423 9.33 -11.61 25.80
C GLU A 423 8.60 -12.06 24.52
N ASN A 424 9.28 -11.96 23.36
CA ASN A 424 8.71 -12.36 22.08
C ASN A 424 8.52 -13.88 21.99
N SER A 425 9.48 -14.67 22.43
CA SER A 425 9.38 -16.13 22.46
C SER A 425 8.18 -16.59 23.30
N LYS A 426 7.96 -15.96 24.45
CA LYS A 426 6.80 -16.24 25.31
C LYS A 426 5.49 -15.85 24.62
N THR A 427 5.46 -14.72 23.94
CA THR A 427 4.26 -14.24 23.20
C THR A 427 3.93 -15.15 22.02
N LEU A 428 4.94 -15.69 21.35
CA LEU A 428 4.82 -16.60 20.22
C LEU A 428 4.59 -18.07 20.65
N GLY A 429 4.48 -18.34 21.94
CA GLY A 429 4.16 -19.68 22.45
C GLY A 429 5.32 -20.67 22.37
N SER A 430 6.56 -20.21 22.53
CA SER A 430 7.73 -21.09 22.59
C SER A 430 7.61 -22.10 23.72
N ASN A 431 7.91 -23.37 23.44
CA ASN A 431 7.93 -24.43 24.45
C ASN A 431 9.16 -24.32 25.39
N SER A 432 10.27 -23.78 24.89
CA SER A 432 11.48 -23.46 25.65
C SER A 432 12.22 -22.34 24.99
N SER A 433 12.76 -21.39 25.78
CA SER A 433 13.59 -20.28 25.31
C SER A 433 14.54 -19.88 26.44
N GLU A 434 15.80 -20.24 26.32
CA GLU A 434 16.80 -20.00 27.33
C GLU A 434 18.10 -19.44 26.70
N PHE A 435 18.75 -18.53 27.39
CA PHE A 435 20.14 -18.14 27.13
C PHE A 435 21.03 -18.88 28.12
N SER A 436 22.04 -19.57 27.61
CA SER A 436 23.04 -20.26 28.42
C SER A 436 24.43 -19.68 28.18
N ASP A 437 25.21 -19.66 29.22
CA ASP A 437 26.66 -19.39 29.13
C ASP A 437 27.35 -20.73 28.75
N ASN A 438 28.10 -20.74 27.66
CA ASN A 438 28.96 -21.88 27.31
C ASN A 438 30.33 -21.78 28.00
#